data_7a37976bb0545d8062ad1954c0aaf0b3
#
_entry.id   7a37976bb0545d8062ad1954c0aaf0b3
#
_cell.length_a   1.000
_cell.length_b   1.000
_cell.length_c   1.000
_cell.angle_alpha   90.00
_cell.angle_beta   90.00
_cell.angle_gamma   90.00
#
_symmetry.space_group_name_H-M   'P 1'
#
loop_
_entity.id
_entity.type
_entity.pdbx_description
1 polymer ?
#
loop_
_entity_poly.entity_id
_entity_poly.type
_entity_poly.pdbx_seq_one_letter_code
_entity_poly.pdbx_strand_id
1 'polypeptide(L)' 'MCDCGFTKENKWFRYRAAAIIVENECVLFACNEKDDYFYSIGGGVHHGETAEDAVRREVLEETGVHYEIDHLAVIHENFF' A
#
# COMPACT_ATOMS: atom_id res chain seq x y z
N MET A 1 4.05 -13.99 8.47
CA MET A 1 2.84 -13.27 8.85
C MET A 1 1.88 -13.27 7.67
N CYS A 2 0.59 -13.45 7.91
CA CYS A 2 -0.40 -13.60 6.83
C CYS A 2 -1.06 -12.27 6.47
N ASP A 3 -1.22 -12.03 5.19
CA ASP A 3 -1.98 -10.89 4.70
C ASP A 3 -3.47 -11.09 4.94
N CYS A 4 -4.20 -10.00 5.09
CA CYS A 4 -5.65 -10.01 5.16
C CYS A 4 -6.20 -10.14 3.74
N GLY A 5 -6.36 -11.36 3.29
CA GLY A 5 -6.86 -11.64 1.96
C GLY A 5 -7.11 -13.13 1.79
N PHE A 6 -7.81 -13.47 0.73
CA PHE A 6 -8.07 -14.87 0.43
C PHE A 6 -8.43 -15.05 -1.05
N THR A 7 -8.26 -16.29 -1.49
CA THR A 7 -8.75 -16.72 -2.80
C THR A 7 -9.65 -17.92 -2.56
N LYS A 8 -10.83 -17.89 -3.11
CA LYS A 8 -11.77 -19.02 -3.03
C LYS A 8 -12.44 -19.21 -4.39
N GLU A 9 -12.19 -20.36 -5.02
CA GLU A 9 -12.63 -20.67 -6.37
C GLU A 9 -12.05 -19.62 -7.33
N ASN A 10 -12.90 -18.87 -8.03
CA ASN A 10 -12.46 -17.78 -8.91
C ASN A 10 -12.63 -16.41 -8.24
N LYS A 11 -12.79 -16.39 -6.93
CA LYS A 11 -12.97 -15.14 -6.16
C LYS A 11 -11.71 -14.82 -5.40
N TRP A 12 -11.31 -13.56 -5.48
CA TRP A 12 -10.08 -13.09 -4.87
C TRP A 12 -10.34 -11.78 -4.13
N PHE A 13 -9.92 -11.75 -2.87
CA PHE A 13 -10.04 -10.55 -2.04
C PHE A 13 -8.67 -10.16 -1.49
N ARG A 14 -8.36 -8.90 -1.58
CA ARG A 14 -7.15 -8.34 -0.96
C ARG A 14 -7.49 -7.06 -0.22
N TYR A 15 -6.93 -6.97 0.99
CA TYR A 15 -6.97 -5.74 1.78
C TYR A 15 -5.56 -5.13 1.73
N ARG A 16 -5.47 -3.94 1.16
CA ARG A 16 -4.19 -3.27 0.96
C ARG A 16 -4.23 -1.87 1.56
N ALA A 17 -3.06 -1.39 2.01
CA ALA A 17 -2.87 -0.02 2.43
C ALA A 17 -1.78 0.60 1.56
N ALA A 18 -1.99 1.82 1.12
CA ALA A 18 -1.04 2.52 0.27
C ALA A 18 -0.88 3.95 0.75
N ALA A 19 0.30 4.50 0.51
CA ALA A 19 0.63 5.86 0.89
C ALA A 19 0.54 6.80 -0.31
N ILE A 20 0.01 7.99 -0.05
CA ILE A 20 0.14 9.12 -0.97
C ILE A 20 1.17 10.04 -0.30
N ILE A 21 2.36 10.07 -0.85
CA ILE A 21 3.48 10.85 -0.30
C ILE A 21 3.69 12.06 -1.20
N VAL A 22 3.51 13.25 -0.61
CA VAL A 22 3.68 14.51 -1.34
C VAL A 22 4.89 15.24 -0.80
N GLU A 23 5.85 15.53 -1.67
CA GLU A 23 7.02 16.31 -1.36
C GLU A 23 7.27 17.29 -2.48
N ASN A 24 7.48 18.56 -2.13
CA ASN A 24 7.77 19.61 -3.11
C ASN A 24 6.75 19.65 -4.25
N GLU A 25 5.46 19.50 -3.92
CA GLU A 25 4.35 19.47 -4.86
C GLU A 25 4.36 18.28 -5.82
N CYS A 26 5.18 17.27 -5.53
CA CYS A 26 5.27 16.06 -6.33
C CYS A 26 4.79 14.86 -5.51
N VAL A 27 4.21 13.89 -6.20
CA VAL A 27 3.77 12.62 -5.59
C VAL A 27 4.81 11.56 -5.87
N LEU A 28 5.19 10.83 -4.83
CA LEU A 28 6.19 9.76 -4.94
C LEU A 28 5.51 8.45 -5.36
N PHE A 29 6.03 7.84 -6.43
CA PHE A 29 5.60 6.52 -6.89
C PHE A 29 6.77 5.55 -6.89
N ALA A 30 6.46 4.27 -6.74
CA ALA A 30 7.42 3.21 -6.93
C ALA A 30 7.38 2.72 -8.37
N CYS A 31 8.50 2.22 -8.86
CA CYS A 31 8.56 1.56 -10.17
C CYS A 31 9.44 0.34 -10.08
N ASN A 32 9.18 -0.63 -10.95
CA ASN A 32 9.94 -1.85 -11.06
C ASN A 32 10.72 -1.80 -12.38
N GLU A 33 11.98 -2.24 -12.38
CA GLU A 33 12.80 -2.27 -13.59
C GLU A 33 12.21 -3.15 -14.70
N LYS A 34 11.38 -4.13 -14.32
CA LYS A 34 10.75 -5.06 -15.26
C LYS A 34 9.46 -4.55 -15.86
N ASP A 35 8.85 -3.56 -15.23
CA ASP A 35 7.54 -3.06 -15.62
C ASP A 35 7.63 -1.60 -16.05
N ASP A 36 6.88 -1.24 -17.07
CA ASP A 36 6.87 0.11 -17.62
C ASP A 36 5.81 1.00 -16.97
N TYR A 37 5.43 0.72 -15.75
CA TYR A 37 4.42 1.53 -15.06
C TYR A 37 4.84 1.88 -13.65
N PHE A 38 4.25 2.95 -13.14
CA PHE A 38 4.41 3.38 -11.76
C PHE A 38 3.26 2.85 -10.92
N TYR A 39 3.53 2.56 -9.67
CA TYR A 39 2.49 2.10 -8.75
C TYR A 39 2.64 2.79 -7.40
N SER A 40 1.54 2.86 -6.64
CA SER A 40 1.53 3.48 -5.32
C SER A 40 2.37 2.65 -4.34
N ILE A 41 3.02 3.35 -3.41
CA ILE A 41 3.80 2.71 -2.37
C ILE A 41 2.86 2.12 -1.34
N GLY A 42 2.92 0.81 -1.15
CA GLY A 42 2.04 0.11 -0.22
C GLY A 42 2.01 -1.37 -0.46
N GLY A 43 1.13 -2.04 0.21
CA GLY A 43 1.01 -3.49 0.11
C GLY A 43 -0.11 -4.05 0.96
N GLY A 44 -0.14 -5.37 1.08
CA GLY A 44 -1.15 -6.07 1.87
C GLY A 44 -1.04 -5.76 3.35
N VAL A 45 -2.18 -5.54 3.98
CA VAL A 45 -2.26 -5.41 5.43
C VAL A 45 -2.15 -6.80 6.03
N HIS A 46 -1.27 -6.97 7.01
CA HIS A 46 -1.11 -8.25 7.69
C HIS A 46 -2.22 -8.46 8.71
N HIS A 47 -2.54 -9.72 8.95
CA HIS A 47 -3.51 -10.06 9.98
C HIS A 47 -3.01 -9.55 11.35
N GLY A 48 -3.87 -8.85 12.07
CA GLY A 48 -3.51 -8.26 13.36
C GLY A 48 -2.86 -6.88 13.28
N GLU A 49 -2.65 -6.37 12.08
CA GLU A 49 -2.05 -5.07 11.83
C GLU A 49 -3.12 -4.06 11.43
N THR A 50 -3.03 -2.82 11.91
CA THR A 50 -3.92 -1.78 11.43
C THR A 50 -3.46 -1.31 10.04
N ALA A 51 -4.37 -0.71 9.28
CA ALA A 51 -4.00 -0.14 7.97
C ALA A 51 -2.92 0.95 8.13
N GLU A 52 -3.01 1.73 9.20
CA GLU A 52 -2.02 2.77 9.50
C GLU A 52 -0.63 2.17 9.74
N ASP A 53 -0.56 1.11 10.55
CA ASP A 53 0.71 0.43 10.80
C ASP A 53 1.24 -0.26 9.54
N ALA A 54 0.35 -0.82 8.74
CA ALA A 54 0.71 -1.46 7.48
C ALA A 54 1.36 -0.47 6.52
N VAL A 55 0.77 0.71 6.36
CA VAL A 55 1.32 1.71 5.45
C VAL A 55 2.67 2.24 5.94
N ARG A 56 2.85 2.41 7.24
CA ARG A 56 4.14 2.80 7.79
C ARG A 56 5.21 1.75 7.51
N ARG A 57 4.87 0.48 7.70
CA ARG A 57 5.78 -0.62 7.43
C ARG A 57 6.16 -0.70 5.96
N GLU A 58 5.17 -0.63 5.08
CA GLU A 58 5.42 -0.71 3.64
C GLU A 58 6.24 0.46 3.12
N VAL A 59 5.95 1.67 3.60
CA VAL A 59 6.72 2.86 3.21
C VAL A 59 8.18 2.71 3.66
N LEU A 60 8.41 2.25 4.88
CA LEU A 60 9.76 2.04 5.38
C LEU A 60 10.51 0.98 4.57
N GLU A 61 9.83 -0.13 4.24
CA GLU A 61 10.42 -1.20 3.45
C GLU A 61 10.81 -0.72 2.04
N GLU A 62 9.96 0.08 1.42
CA GLU A 62 10.15 0.49 0.03
C GLU A 62 11.03 1.74 -0.14
N THR A 63 11.00 2.67 0.82
CA THR A 63 11.76 3.92 0.72
C THR A 63 12.94 4.00 1.67
N GLY A 64 12.94 3.20 2.74
CA GLY A 64 13.96 3.29 3.79
C GLY A 64 13.78 4.50 4.70
N VAL A 65 12.68 5.21 4.59
CA VAL A 65 12.43 6.45 5.35
C VAL A 65 11.16 6.29 6.17
N HIS A 66 11.21 6.77 7.42
CA HIS A 66 10.02 6.88 8.26
C HIS A 66 9.28 8.15 7.93
N TYR A 67 8.04 8.00 7.50
CA TYR A 67 7.14 9.13 7.28
C TYR A 67 6.06 9.13 8.34
N GLU A 68 5.59 10.29 8.70
CA GLU A 68 4.44 10.42 9.59
C GLU A 68 3.17 10.47 8.76
N ILE A 69 2.11 9.85 9.29
CA ILE A 69 0.82 9.83 8.63
C ILE A 69 0.06 11.08 9.02
N ASP A 70 -0.36 11.85 8.01
CA ASP A 70 -1.14 13.05 8.20
C ASP A 70 -2.61 12.71 8.40
N HIS A 71 -3.21 12.02 7.44
CA HIS A 71 -4.62 11.64 7.52
C HIS A 71 -4.95 10.54 6.52
N LEU A 72 -6.10 9.91 6.70
CA LEU A 72 -6.66 8.99 5.73
C LEU A 72 -7.26 9.82 4.59
N ALA A 73 -6.71 9.66 3.39
CA ALA A 73 -7.16 10.45 2.24
C ALA A 73 -8.38 9.84 1.56
N VAL A 74 -8.39 8.52 1.37
CA VAL A 74 -9.43 7.86 0.60
C VAL A 74 -9.53 6.38 0.96
N ILE A 75 -10.73 5.83 0.84
CA ILE A 75 -10.96 4.39 0.85
C ILE A 75 -11.40 4.02 -0.57
N HIS A 76 -10.70 3.10 -1.18
CA HIS A 76 -10.95 2.69 -2.55
C HIS A 76 -11.38 1.23 -2.60
N GLU A 77 -12.53 0.99 -3.20
CA GLU A 77 -13.00 -0.37 -3.46
C GLU A 77 -12.92 -0.62 -4.96
N ASN A 78 -12.25 -1.68 -5.34
CA ASN A 78 -12.03 -2.02 -6.74
C ASN A 78 -12.53 -3.44 -7.00
N PHE A 79 -13.46 -3.56 -7.93
CA PHE A 79 -14.05 -4.84 -8.31
C PHE A 79 -13.62 -5.19 -9.73
N PHE A 80 -13.08 -6.40 -9.87
CA PHE A 80 -12.62 -6.86 -11.18
C PHE A 80 -12.70 -8.37 -11.34
#